data_a355e8b0599731a7b40390fa5f5b763d
#
_entry.id   a355e8b0599731a7b40390fa5f5b763d
#
_cell.length_a   1.000
_cell.length_b   1.000
_cell.length_c   1.000
_cell.angle_alpha   90.00
_cell.angle_beta   90.00
_cell.angle_gamma   90.00
#
_symmetry.space_group_name_H-M   'P 1'
#
loop_
_entity.id
_entity.type
_entity.pdbx_description
1 polymer ?
#
loop_
_entity_poly.entity_id
_entity_poly.type
_entity_poly.pdbx_seq_one_letter_code
_entity_poly.pdbx_strand_id
1 'polypeptide(L)'
;MRLLMVQFCTCLFSFLIAYGIYHGKLMFPAEFPFKPPSILMITPSGRFKCNTRLCLSISDFHPDSWNPAWSVATILTGLLSFMVEKNPTLGSIDTTDREKRQLARESLEFNLKDEMFCELFPDLVEEIKEQIQKRKTEVEAQNAYLAERSLSGSSLGDQGYGLLGSTLANIFVIVGFAAFAYTVKYVLTFSAK
;
A
#
# COMPACT_ATOMS: atom_id res chain seq x y z
N MET A 1 2.23 18.34 29.79
CA MET A 1 1.93 17.47 28.64
C MET A 1 3.24 17.18 27.92
N ARG A 2 3.61 15.91 27.76
CA ARG A 2 4.80 15.54 26.97
C ARG A 2 4.37 15.17 25.56
N LEU A 3 4.98 15.80 24.57
CA LEU A 3 4.79 15.47 23.16
C LEU A 3 5.81 14.41 22.78
N LEU A 4 5.35 13.30 22.20
CA LEU A 4 6.20 12.33 21.53
C LEU A 4 5.78 12.29 20.06
N MET A 5 6.70 12.66 19.20
CA MET A 5 6.56 12.47 17.77
C MET A 5 6.91 11.03 17.45
N VAL A 6 6.04 10.35 16.75
CA VAL A 6 6.20 8.93 16.44
C VAL A 6 6.03 8.72 14.97
N GLN A 7 6.99 8.00 14.42
CA GLN A 7 6.92 7.46 13.10
C GLN A 7 6.56 5.97 13.17
N PHE A 8 5.78 5.53 12.22
CA PHE A 8 5.56 4.11 11.99
C PHE A 8 5.50 3.81 10.50
N CYS A 9 6.14 2.70 10.14
CA CYS A 9 6.14 2.16 8.80
C CYS A 9 5.18 0.97 8.74
N THR A 10 4.27 0.97 7.78
CA THR A 10 3.27 -0.09 7.63
C THR A 10 3.70 -1.20 6.69
N CYS A 11 4.98 -1.43 6.52
CA CYS A 11 5.54 -2.41 5.56
C CYS A 11 5.03 -3.86 5.74
N LEU A 12 4.40 -4.22 6.86
CA LEU A 12 4.13 -5.63 7.19
C LEU A 12 2.66 -6.05 7.22
N PHE A 13 1.65 -5.16 7.16
CA PHE A 13 0.32 -5.59 7.57
C PHE A 13 -0.85 -5.43 6.59
N SER A 14 -0.70 -4.74 5.48
CA SER A 14 -1.78 -4.73 4.47
C SER A 14 -1.29 -4.30 3.11
N PHE A 15 -1.63 -5.05 2.10
CA PHE A 15 -1.40 -4.75 0.68
C PHE A 15 -1.99 -3.38 0.24
N LEU A 16 -2.94 -2.83 1.01
CA LEU A 16 -3.60 -1.55 0.74
C LEU A 16 -2.80 -0.34 1.24
N ILE A 17 -2.04 -0.50 2.33
CA ILE A 17 -1.25 0.56 2.98
C ILE A 17 0.26 0.30 2.81
N ALA A 18 0.62 -0.80 2.14
CA ALA A 18 1.99 -1.16 1.87
C ALA A 18 2.75 -0.04 1.15
N TYR A 19 3.98 0.22 1.62
CA TYR A 19 4.92 1.21 1.08
C TYR A 19 4.70 2.68 1.46
N GLY A 20 3.79 3.00 2.38
CA GLY A 20 3.65 4.34 2.96
C GLY A 20 4.45 4.49 4.26
N ILE A 21 5.02 5.67 4.48
CA ILE A 21 5.63 6.08 5.74
C ILE A 21 4.74 7.16 6.34
N TYR A 22 4.28 6.93 7.57
CA TYR A 22 3.32 7.81 8.20
C TYR A 22 3.88 8.44 9.47
N HIS A 23 3.77 9.74 9.56
CA HIS A 23 4.14 10.55 10.70
C HIS A 23 2.90 10.88 11.52
N GLY A 24 2.97 10.69 12.81
CA GLY A 24 1.90 11.00 13.75
C GLY A 24 2.42 11.57 15.07
N LYS A 25 1.49 12.04 15.90
CA LYS A 25 1.77 12.60 17.22
C LYS A 25 1.06 11.80 18.30
N LEU A 26 1.79 11.41 19.34
CA LEU A 26 1.24 10.97 20.62
C LEU A 26 1.43 12.09 21.63
N MET A 27 0.34 12.57 22.21
CA MET A 27 0.38 13.63 23.23
C MET A 27 0.01 13.02 24.58
N PHE A 28 1.02 12.84 25.43
CA PHE A 28 0.85 12.24 26.75
C PHE A 28 0.40 13.26 27.78
N PRO A 29 -0.68 12.97 28.55
CA PRO A 29 -1.06 13.80 29.68
C PRO A 29 -0.01 13.71 30.81
N ALA A 30 -0.13 14.60 31.80
CA ALA A 30 0.76 14.56 32.98
C ALA A 30 0.59 13.28 33.79
N GLU A 31 -0.60 12.71 33.76
CA GLU A 31 -0.98 11.49 34.49
C GLU A 31 -0.65 10.21 33.73
N PHE A 32 0.03 10.27 32.60
CA PHE A 32 0.52 9.06 31.94
C PHE A 32 1.49 8.29 32.87
N PRO A 33 1.39 6.95 33.01
CA PRO A 33 0.62 6.00 32.24
C PRO A 33 -0.83 5.75 32.68
N PHE A 34 -1.32 6.40 33.73
CA PHE A 34 -2.67 6.16 34.27
C PHE A 34 -3.78 6.69 33.38
N LYS A 35 -3.49 7.70 32.56
CA LYS A 35 -4.40 8.19 31.52
C LYS A 35 -3.83 8.01 30.12
N PRO A 36 -4.68 7.68 29.13
CA PRO A 36 -4.26 7.46 27.74
C PRO A 36 -3.76 8.73 27.05
N PRO A 37 -2.92 8.59 26.00
CA PRO A 37 -2.52 9.71 25.16
C PRO A 37 -3.58 10.09 24.13
N SER A 38 -3.55 11.35 23.66
CA SER A 38 -4.21 11.74 22.41
C SER A 38 -3.36 11.30 21.22
N ILE A 39 -4.04 10.89 20.15
CA ILE A 39 -3.40 10.39 18.91
C ILE A 39 -3.85 11.25 17.74
N LEU A 40 -2.91 11.74 16.95
CA LEU A 40 -3.14 12.50 15.72
C LEU A 40 -2.25 12.01 14.60
N MET A 41 -2.76 12.00 13.37
CA MET A 41 -1.96 11.76 12.17
C MET A 41 -1.56 13.10 11.52
N ILE A 42 -0.34 13.15 11.01
CA ILE A 42 0.18 14.29 10.24
C ILE A 42 0.17 13.93 8.76
N THR A 43 0.76 12.80 8.41
CA THR A 43 0.82 12.33 7.02
C THR A 43 -0.55 11.83 6.57
N PRO A 44 -1.06 12.29 5.41
CA PRO A 44 -2.31 11.80 4.84
C PRO A 44 -2.25 10.30 4.55
N SER A 45 -3.22 9.55 5.08
CA SER A 45 -3.30 8.10 4.93
C SER A 45 -4.53 7.62 4.16
N GLY A 46 -5.52 8.51 3.98
CA GLY A 46 -6.83 8.12 3.45
C GLY A 46 -7.70 7.34 4.45
N ARG A 47 -7.22 7.13 5.67
CA ARG A 47 -7.98 6.49 6.75
C ARG A 47 -8.35 7.47 7.85
N PHE A 48 -7.46 8.40 8.17
CA PHE A 48 -7.64 9.38 9.22
C PHE A 48 -7.45 10.80 8.69
N LYS A 49 -8.24 11.72 9.23
CA LYS A 49 -8.10 13.15 8.98
C LYS A 49 -6.84 13.67 9.67
N CYS A 50 -6.00 14.39 8.93
CA CYS A 50 -4.77 14.96 9.45
C CYS A 50 -5.04 15.99 10.54
N ASN A 51 -4.15 16.08 11.51
CA ASN A 51 -4.17 17.02 12.63
C ASN A 51 -5.49 17.02 13.44
N THR A 52 -6.21 15.90 13.41
CA THR A 52 -7.46 15.69 14.15
C THR A 52 -7.25 14.60 15.19
N ARG A 53 -7.76 14.81 16.42
CA ARG A 53 -7.71 13.77 17.46
C ARG A 53 -8.55 12.57 17.04
N LEU A 54 -8.00 11.38 17.21
CA LEU A 54 -8.62 10.12 16.81
C LEU A 54 -9.30 9.46 18.02
N CYS A 55 -10.59 9.14 17.87
CA CYS A 55 -11.34 8.40 18.86
C CYS A 55 -11.11 6.89 18.66
N LEU A 56 -10.09 6.37 19.32
CA LEU A 56 -9.71 4.96 19.28
C LEU A 56 -9.75 4.40 20.71
N SER A 57 -9.99 3.11 20.87
CA SER A 57 -10.01 2.46 22.20
C SER A 57 -8.69 2.59 22.99
N ILE A 58 -7.61 2.95 22.29
CA ILE A 58 -6.28 3.21 22.87
C ILE A 58 -5.99 4.72 23.08
N SER A 59 -6.97 5.60 22.87
CA SER A 59 -6.82 7.04 22.97
C SER A 59 -7.60 7.62 24.17
N ASP A 60 -7.37 8.88 24.43
CA ASP A 60 -7.98 9.67 25.51
C ASP A 60 -9.50 9.86 25.40
N PHE A 61 -10.12 9.41 24.31
CA PHE A 61 -11.58 9.34 24.18
C PHE A 61 -12.19 8.18 24.97
N HIS A 62 -11.40 7.13 25.27
CA HIS A 62 -11.87 5.93 25.93
C HIS A 62 -11.02 5.58 27.17
N PRO A 63 -11.03 6.44 28.22
CA PRO A 63 -10.23 6.21 29.41
C PRO A 63 -10.60 4.91 30.14
N ASP A 64 -11.86 4.46 30.03
CA ASP A 64 -12.34 3.24 30.69
C ASP A 64 -11.79 1.95 30.09
N SER A 65 -11.39 1.97 28.79
CA SER A 65 -10.76 0.83 28.11
C SER A 65 -9.23 0.87 28.17
N TRP A 66 -8.66 1.94 28.71
CA TRP A 66 -7.22 2.12 28.80
C TRP A 66 -6.58 1.19 29.82
N ASN A 67 -5.47 0.58 29.43
CA ASN A 67 -4.65 -0.20 30.35
C ASN A 67 -3.30 0.51 30.59
N PRO A 68 -3.00 0.94 31.84
CA PRO A 68 -1.73 1.60 32.17
C PRO A 68 -0.47 0.78 31.91
N ALA A 69 -0.59 -0.55 31.76
CA ALA A 69 0.51 -1.43 31.41
C ALA A 69 0.89 -1.39 29.91
N TRP A 70 0.07 -0.74 29.08
CA TRP A 70 0.40 -0.63 27.66
C TRP A 70 1.60 0.28 27.42
N SER A 71 2.57 -0.26 26.70
CA SER A 71 3.74 0.47 26.24
C SER A 71 3.42 1.32 24.99
N VAL A 72 4.32 2.26 24.65
CA VAL A 72 4.23 3.01 23.39
C VAL A 72 4.19 2.05 22.20
N ALA A 73 4.96 0.97 22.21
CA ALA A 73 4.94 -0.04 21.15
C ALA A 73 3.56 -0.69 21.01
N THR A 74 2.89 -1.00 22.13
CA THR A 74 1.52 -1.54 22.12
C THR A 74 0.53 -0.55 21.51
N ILE A 75 0.65 0.74 21.87
CA ILE A 75 -0.18 1.82 21.29
C ILE A 75 0.00 1.90 19.78
N LEU A 76 1.25 1.87 19.30
CA LEU A 76 1.56 1.94 17.89
C LEU A 76 1.06 0.72 17.11
N THR A 77 1.21 -0.49 17.67
CA THR A 77 0.68 -1.72 17.08
C THR A 77 -0.85 -1.66 16.97
N GLY A 78 -1.52 -1.16 18.02
CA GLY A 78 -2.96 -0.91 18.00
C GLY A 78 -3.35 0.09 16.91
N LEU A 79 -2.62 1.20 16.81
CA LEU A 79 -2.87 2.21 15.77
C LEU A 79 -2.73 1.64 14.35
N LEU A 80 -1.73 0.78 14.10
CA LEU A 80 -1.59 0.08 12.82
C LEU A 80 -2.82 -0.79 12.51
N SER A 81 -3.35 -1.50 13.51
CA SER A 81 -4.57 -2.28 13.34
C SER A 81 -5.77 -1.39 12.95
N PHE A 82 -5.92 -0.22 13.60
CA PHE A 82 -6.96 0.75 13.25
C PHE A 82 -6.78 1.38 11.86
N MET A 83 -5.56 1.47 11.35
CA MET A 83 -5.30 1.98 10.00
C MET A 83 -5.87 1.05 8.90
N VAL A 84 -5.94 -0.25 9.16
CA VAL A 84 -6.47 -1.25 8.21
C VAL A 84 -7.95 -1.56 8.44
N GLU A 85 -8.48 -1.19 9.58
CA GLU A 85 -9.89 -1.38 9.94
C GLU A 85 -10.79 -0.45 9.10
N LYS A 86 -12.02 -0.94 8.79
CA LYS A 86 -13.00 -0.16 7.99
C LYS A 86 -14.06 0.53 8.83
N ASN A 87 -14.17 0.18 10.11
CA ASN A 87 -15.19 0.76 10.99
C ASN A 87 -15.00 2.27 11.13
N PRO A 88 -16.05 3.09 10.92
CA PRO A 88 -15.96 4.53 11.07
C PRO A 88 -15.73 4.91 12.54
N THR A 89 -14.93 5.93 12.79
CA THR A 89 -14.70 6.51 14.11
C THR A 89 -14.52 8.02 13.99
N LEU A 90 -14.61 8.74 15.11
CA LEU A 90 -14.33 10.17 15.07
C LEU A 90 -12.89 10.45 14.64
N GLY A 91 -12.74 11.26 13.62
CA GLY A 91 -11.44 11.52 12.97
C GLY A 91 -11.10 10.56 11.83
N SER A 92 -11.93 9.54 11.56
CA SER A 92 -11.77 8.72 10.35
C SER A 92 -12.34 9.44 9.12
N ILE A 93 -11.80 9.07 7.95
CA ILE A 93 -12.33 9.43 6.65
C ILE A 93 -12.53 8.15 5.84
N ASP A 94 -13.48 8.19 4.93
CA ASP A 94 -13.74 7.09 4.01
C ASP A 94 -13.21 7.46 2.63
N THR A 95 -12.22 6.70 2.17
CA THR A 95 -11.60 6.84 0.86
C THR A 95 -11.49 5.50 0.17
N THR A 96 -11.40 5.51 -1.14
CA THR A 96 -11.21 4.31 -1.94
C THR A 96 -9.83 3.68 -1.72
N ASP A 97 -9.73 2.38 -1.96
CA ASP A 97 -8.44 1.67 -1.89
C ASP A 97 -7.41 2.21 -2.89
N ARG A 98 -7.88 2.79 -4.00
CA ARG A 98 -7.03 3.48 -4.98
C ARG A 98 -6.42 4.75 -4.39
N GLU A 99 -7.23 5.58 -3.75
CA GLU A 99 -6.79 6.81 -3.08
C GLU A 99 -5.81 6.50 -1.94
N LYS A 100 -6.09 5.49 -1.12
CA LYS A 100 -5.18 5.05 -0.05
C LYS A 100 -3.82 4.64 -0.60
N ARG A 101 -3.78 3.88 -1.70
CA ARG A 101 -2.53 3.49 -2.37
C ARG A 101 -1.79 4.67 -2.99
N GLN A 102 -2.51 5.65 -3.50
CA GLN A 102 -1.91 6.88 -4.01
C GLN A 102 -1.27 7.68 -2.88
N LEU A 103 -2.02 7.93 -1.80
CA LEU A 103 -1.52 8.65 -0.62
C LEU A 103 -0.33 7.93 0.03
N ALA A 104 -0.33 6.60 0.04
CA ALA A 104 0.82 5.83 0.52
C ALA A 104 2.10 6.08 -0.31
N ARG A 105 1.96 6.22 -1.63
CA ARG A 105 3.09 6.58 -2.51
C ARG A 105 3.56 8.01 -2.31
N GLU A 106 2.62 8.93 -2.14
CA GLU A 106 2.88 10.35 -1.94
C GLU A 106 3.39 10.68 -0.54
N SER A 107 3.18 9.77 0.43
CA SER A 107 3.60 9.96 1.83
C SER A 107 5.10 10.23 1.99
N LEU A 108 5.92 9.63 1.13
CA LEU A 108 7.38 9.82 1.14
C LEU A 108 7.74 11.28 0.81
N GLU A 109 7.20 11.82 -0.27
CA GLU A 109 7.45 13.20 -0.66
C GLU A 109 6.78 14.21 0.28
N PHE A 110 5.62 13.83 0.86
CA PHE A 110 4.95 14.65 1.86
C PHE A 110 5.81 14.83 3.10
N ASN A 111 6.37 13.72 3.62
CA ASN A 111 7.21 13.77 4.82
C ASN A 111 8.52 14.54 4.59
N LEU A 112 9.11 14.47 3.40
CA LEU A 112 10.32 15.26 3.08
C LEU A 112 10.07 16.76 3.02
N LYS A 113 8.83 17.22 2.88
CA LYS A 113 8.46 18.64 2.93
C LYS A 113 8.18 19.15 4.35
N ASP A 114 8.04 18.25 5.31
CA ASP A 114 7.83 18.58 6.72
C ASP A 114 9.20 18.75 7.40
N GLU A 115 9.55 20.01 7.71
CA GLU A 115 10.82 20.35 8.36
C GLU A 115 10.99 19.61 9.68
N MET A 116 9.92 19.48 10.48
CA MET A 116 9.98 18.78 11.76
C MET A 116 10.24 17.28 11.57
N PHE A 117 9.66 16.67 10.53
CA PHE A 117 9.94 15.28 10.19
C PHE A 117 11.42 15.09 9.83
N CYS A 118 11.95 15.97 9.00
CA CYS A 118 13.35 15.92 8.58
C CYS A 118 14.34 16.12 9.74
N GLU A 119 14.00 16.98 10.69
CA GLU A 119 14.82 17.21 11.88
C GLU A 119 14.80 16.03 12.85
N LEU A 120 13.64 15.41 13.05
CA LEU A 120 13.48 14.32 14.01
C LEU A 120 13.97 12.95 13.49
N PHE A 121 13.95 12.74 12.18
CA PHE A 121 14.23 11.43 11.55
C PHE A 121 15.26 11.52 10.41
N PRO A 122 16.46 12.04 10.63
CA PRO A 122 17.47 12.28 9.58
C PRO A 122 17.84 10.99 8.83
N ASP A 123 18.03 9.88 9.54
CA ASP A 123 18.40 8.59 8.92
C ASP A 123 17.30 8.10 7.95
N LEU A 124 16.03 8.30 8.34
CA LEU A 124 14.91 7.93 7.51
C LEU A 124 14.75 8.84 6.29
N VAL A 125 15.10 10.12 6.42
CA VAL A 125 15.10 11.05 5.29
C VAL A 125 16.05 10.57 4.19
N GLU A 126 17.24 10.07 4.54
CA GLU A 126 18.17 9.50 3.56
C GLU A 126 17.59 8.23 2.92
N GLU A 127 17.02 7.33 3.71
CA GLU A 127 16.36 6.12 3.19
C GLU A 127 15.21 6.47 2.23
N ILE A 128 14.39 7.46 2.56
CA ILE A 128 13.29 7.92 1.71
C ILE A 128 13.83 8.49 0.39
N LYS A 129 14.90 9.28 0.41
CA LYS A 129 15.52 9.83 -0.79
C LYS A 129 16.03 8.72 -1.72
N GLU A 130 16.68 7.70 -1.16
CA GLU A 130 17.13 6.53 -1.90
C GLU A 130 15.95 5.76 -2.53
N GLN A 131 14.89 5.54 -1.78
CA GLN A 131 13.68 4.87 -2.27
C GLN A 131 13.02 5.64 -3.42
N ILE A 132 12.93 6.96 -3.31
CA ILE A 132 12.38 7.81 -4.38
C ILE A 132 13.26 7.74 -5.62
N GLN A 133 14.58 7.83 -5.46
CA GLN A 133 15.51 7.74 -6.59
C GLN A 133 15.42 6.38 -7.29
N LYS A 134 15.38 5.30 -6.53
CA LYS A 134 15.21 3.95 -7.09
C LYS A 134 13.92 3.81 -7.88
N ARG A 135 12.80 4.32 -7.36
CA ARG A 135 11.52 4.31 -8.09
C ARG A 135 11.59 5.10 -9.39
N LYS A 136 12.27 6.27 -9.40
CA LYS A 136 12.44 7.07 -10.62
C LYS A 136 13.22 6.31 -11.69
N THR A 137 14.36 5.72 -11.32
CA THR A 137 15.16 4.94 -12.26
C THR A 137 14.43 3.71 -12.80
N GLU A 138 13.64 3.03 -11.98
CA GLU A 138 12.81 1.90 -12.43
C GLU A 138 11.73 2.33 -13.44
N VAL A 139 11.06 3.47 -13.20
CA VAL A 139 10.05 4.01 -14.12
C VAL A 139 10.69 4.48 -15.43
N GLU A 140 11.84 5.13 -15.36
CA GLU A 140 12.58 5.56 -16.55
C GLU A 140 13.03 4.37 -17.41
N ALA A 141 13.57 3.32 -16.77
CA ALA A 141 13.95 2.08 -17.46
C ALA A 141 12.75 1.38 -18.11
N GLN A 142 11.61 1.33 -17.41
CA GLN A 142 10.38 0.75 -17.95
C GLN A 142 9.84 1.57 -19.14
N ASN A 143 9.86 2.88 -19.05
CA ASN A 143 9.44 3.76 -20.14
C ASN A 143 10.36 3.64 -21.38
N ALA A 144 11.68 3.55 -21.15
CA ALA A 144 12.64 3.31 -22.23
C ALA A 144 12.38 1.98 -22.96
N TYR A 145 12.17 0.88 -22.18
CA TYR A 145 11.82 -0.42 -22.74
C TYR A 145 10.51 -0.39 -23.55
N LEU A 146 9.49 0.30 -23.06
CA LEU A 146 8.21 0.45 -23.79
C LEU A 146 8.36 1.27 -25.07
N ALA A 147 9.20 2.32 -25.06
CA ALA A 147 9.50 3.13 -26.22
C ALA A 147 10.24 2.33 -27.31
N GLU A 148 11.26 1.54 -26.95
CA GLU A 148 11.96 0.64 -27.88
C GLU A 148 11.01 -0.38 -28.50
N ARG A 149 10.13 -0.96 -27.68
CA ARG A 149 9.15 -1.93 -28.16
C ARG A 149 8.13 -1.31 -29.12
N SER A 150 7.72 -0.05 -28.91
CA SER A 150 6.82 0.65 -29.81
C SER A 150 7.49 1.01 -31.15
N LEU A 151 8.78 1.34 -31.14
CA LEU A 151 9.57 1.61 -32.33
C LEU A 151 9.84 0.34 -33.15
N SER A 152 10.14 -0.78 -32.49
CA SER A 152 10.35 -2.06 -33.17
C SER A 152 9.04 -2.65 -33.73
N GLY A 153 7.90 -2.35 -33.11
CA GLY A 153 6.57 -2.76 -33.60
C GLY A 153 6.11 -1.99 -34.83
N SER A 154 6.60 -0.77 -35.06
CA SER A 154 6.23 0.05 -36.23
C SER A 154 7.07 -0.23 -37.49
N SER A 155 8.21 -0.92 -37.33
CA SER A 155 9.06 -1.27 -38.52
C SER A 155 8.72 -2.64 -39.14
N LEU A 156 7.77 -3.41 -38.60
CA LEU A 156 7.31 -4.70 -39.14
C LEU A 156 5.92 -4.60 -39.81
N GLY A 157 5.48 -3.39 -40.15
CA GLY A 157 4.15 -3.08 -40.69
C GLY A 157 4.07 -2.95 -42.18
N ASP A 158 5.00 -3.52 -42.99
CA ASP A 158 4.76 -3.61 -44.42
C ASP A 158 5.61 -4.70 -45.11
N GLN A 159 5.32 -5.96 -44.83
CA GLN A 159 5.51 -7.07 -45.77
C GLN A 159 4.71 -8.32 -45.37
N GLY A 160 3.53 -8.46 -45.92
CA GLY A 160 3.00 -9.69 -46.51
C GLY A 160 2.85 -10.98 -45.68
N TYR A 161 2.54 -10.95 -44.36
CA TYR A 161 2.16 -12.18 -43.65
C TYR A 161 0.77 -12.07 -42.96
N GLY A 162 -0.14 -11.36 -43.57
CA GLY A 162 -1.44 -11.00 -43.00
C GLY A 162 -2.52 -12.09 -43.00
N LEU A 163 -2.34 -13.27 -43.58
CA LEU A 163 -3.40 -14.31 -43.65
C LEU A 163 -2.95 -15.68 -43.16
N LEU A 164 -1.68 -16.06 -43.27
CA LEU A 164 -1.21 -17.40 -42.86
C LEU A 164 -0.91 -17.51 -41.37
N GLY A 165 -0.47 -16.45 -40.68
CA GLY A 165 -0.17 -16.46 -39.27
C GLY A 165 -1.41 -16.60 -38.38
N SER A 166 -2.50 -15.92 -38.73
CA SER A 166 -3.77 -15.98 -38.00
C SER A 166 -4.48 -17.32 -38.17
N THR A 167 -4.42 -17.90 -39.35
CA THR A 167 -5.02 -19.22 -39.62
C THR A 167 -4.27 -20.36 -38.93
N LEU A 168 -2.93 -20.33 -38.88
CA LEU A 168 -2.13 -21.32 -38.16
C LEU A 168 -2.35 -21.24 -36.64
N ALA A 169 -2.38 -20.06 -36.05
CA ALA A 169 -2.67 -19.89 -34.62
C ALA A 169 -4.06 -20.45 -34.25
N ASN A 170 -5.07 -20.18 -35.06
CA ASN A 170 -6.43 -20.71 -34.86
C ASN A 170 -6.50 -22.22 -35.00
N ILE A 171 -5.72 -22.82 -35.92
CA ILE A 171 -5.64 -24.29 -36.09
C ILE A 171 -5.02 -24.95 -34.86
N PHE A 172 -3.95 -24.38 -34.28
CA PHE A 172 -3.34 -24.91 -33.05
C PHE A 172 -4.31 -24.86 -31.87
N VAL A 173 -5.10 -23.80 -31.74
CA VAL A 173 -6.12 -23.69 -30.69
C VAL A 173 -7.21 -24.76 -30.88
N ILE A 174 -7.73 -24.94 -32.10
CA ILE A 174 -8.77 -25.93 -32.41
C ILE A 174 -8.26 -27.36 -32.15
N VAL A 175 -7.04 -27.68 -32.60
CA VAL A 175 -6.41 -29.00 -32.37
C VAL A 175 -6.19 -29.25 -30.87
N GLY A 176 -5.76 -28.23 -30.12
CA GLY A 176 -5.61 -28.30 -28.66
C GLY A 176 -6.93 -28.61 -27.94
N PHE A 177 -8.02 -27.93 -28.31
CA PHE A 177 -9.35 -28.21 -27.76
C PHE A 177 -9.87 -29.60 -28.14
N ALA A 178 -9.65 -30.05 -29.38
CA ALA A 178 -10.05 -31.38 -29.84
C ALA A 178 -9.29 -32.50 -29.07
N ALA A 179 -7.97 -32.33 -28.88
CA ALA A 179 -7.15 -33.25 -28.09
C ALA A 179 -7.60 -33.29 -26.62
N PHE A 180 -7.90 -32.13 -26.03
CA PHE A 180 -8.41 -32.03 -24.67
C PHE A 180 -9.79 -32.72 -24.53
N ALA A 181 -10.73 -32.46 -25.43
CA ALA A 181 -12.04 -33.09 -25.43
C ALA A 181 -11.93 -34.62 -25.59
N TYR A 182 -10.97 -35.08 -26.43
CA TYR A 182 -10.71 -36.51 -26.61
C TYR A 182 -10.16 -37.16 -25.34
N THR A 183 -9.21 -36.51 -24.66
CA THR A 183 -8.65 -37.02 -23.38
C THR A 183 -9.72 -37.07 -22.28
N VAL A 184 -10.54 -36.03 -22.16
CA VAL A 184 -11.66 -36.00 -21.19
C VAL A 184 -12.65 -37.14 -21.49
N LYS A 185 -13.06 -37.30 -22.73
CA LYS A 185 -13.96 -38.40 -23.16
C LYS A 185 -13.32 -39.76 -22.85
N TYR A 186 -12.06 -39.95 -23.14
CA TYR A 186 -11.33 -41.21 -22.88
C TYR A 186 -11.30 -41.53 -21.38
N VAL A 187 -10.95 -40.55 -20.54
CA VAL A 187 -10.90 -40.71 -19.06
C VAL A 187 -12.33 -41.06 -18.53
N LEU A 188 -13.35 -40.35 -18.96
CA LEU A 188 -14.72 -40.60 -18.51
C LEU A 188 -15.20 -41.99 -18.95
N THR A 189 -14.84 -42.47 -20.14
CA THR A 189 -15.24 -43.78 -20.63
C THR A 189 -14.47 -44.91 -19.91
N PHE A 190 -13.25 -44.64 -19.45
CA PHE A 190 -12.44 -45.63 -18.73
C PHE A 190 -12.81 -45.68 -17.24
N SER A 191 -13.31 -44.58 -16.67
CA SER A 191 -13.75 -44.50 -15.26
C SER A 191 -15.18 -45.04 -15.06
N ALA A 192 -15.91 -45.35 -16.12
CA ALA A 192 -17.29 -45.89 -16.09
C ALA A 192 -17.37 -47.41 -16.29
N LYS A 193 -16.20 -48.12 -16.26
CA LYS A 193 -16.08 -49.58 -16.30
C LYS A 193 -15.48 -50.06 -14.98
#